data_398a91d5d6ccae269966ad2b5284ea2d
#
_entry.id   398a91d5d6ccae269966ad2b5284ea2d
#
_cell.length_a   1.000
_cell.length_b   1.000
_cell.length_c   1.000
_cell.angle_alpha   90.00
_cell.angle_beta   90.00
_cell.angle_gamma   90.00
#
_symmetry.space_group_name_H-M   'P 1'
#
loop_
_entity.id
_entity.type
_entity.pdbx_description
1 polymer ?
#
loop_
_entity_poly.entity_id
_entity_poly.type
_entity_poly.pdbx_seq_one_letter_code
_entity_poly.pdbx_strand_id
1 'polypeptide(L)'
;MLAIDLGLSVRWSDRNMGANTPTDAGELYAWAEILPKGNYTWENYLDWLESGPYGPYKETHFRRIIHNISSFDDALTIKHGKMWRIPTADEFEELIIKCRWIPTKENNVSGYRIYGANGNSVFLPICGESIGFLNYWSSTRMSSPQHAKNLEAYTGKPRIVYRARFYGFCLRGVSEK
;
A
#
# COMPACT_ATOMS: atom_id res chain seq x y z
N MET A 1 -5.61 11.70 -9.91
CA MET A 1 -4.31 10.98 -9.99
C MET A 1 -3.91 10.88 -11.45
N LEU A 2 -2.62 11.08 -11.75
CA LEU A 2 -2.04 10.87 -13.07
C LEU A 2 -1.37 9.50 -13.12
N ALA A 3 -1.44 8.82 -14.26
CA ALA A 3 -0.82 7.52 -14.46
C ALA A 3 0.56 7.71 -15.11
N ILE A 4 1.61 7.39 -14.40
CA ILE A 4 3.02 7.54 -14.84
C ILE A 4 3.53 6.19 -15.34
N ASP A 5 3.92 6.11 -16.59
CA ASP A 5 4.56 4.92 -17.15
C ASP A 5 6.06 4.93 -16.79
N LEU A 6 6.49 3.99 -15.97
CA LEU A 6 7.89 3.78 -15.60
C LEU A 6 8.60 2.74 -16.48
N GLY A 7 7.95 2.25 -17.55
CA GLY A 7 8.46 1.13 -18.35
C GLY A 7 8.19 -0.24 -17.69
N LEU A 8 7.31 -0.32 -16.70
CA LEU A 8 6.93 -1.53 -15.98
C LEU A 8 5.65 -2.17 -16.55
N SER A 9 5.20 -3.27 -15.98
CA SER A 9 3.97 -3.97 -16.39
C SER A 9 2.72 -3.09 -16.25
N VAL A 10 2.67 -2.23 -15.24
CA VAL A 10 1.59 -1.28 -14.95
C VAL A 10 2.09 0.16 -14.92
N ARG A 11 1.15 1.13 -14.99
CA ARG A 11 1.44 2.54 -14.71
C ARG A 11 1.19 2.84 -13.23
N TRP A 12 2.02 3.70 -12.66
CA TRP A 12 1.96 4.09 -11.25
C TRP A 12 1.29 5.45 -11.08
N SER A 13 0.49 5.62 -10.05
CA SER A 13 -0.08 6.95 -9.75
C SER A 13 1.01 7.94 -9.33
N ASP A 14 0.81 9.21 -9.66
CA ASP A 14 1.72 10.31 -9.30
C ASP A 14 1.74 10.60 -7.80
N ARG A 15 0.67 10.21 -7.06
CA ARG A 15 0.48 10.52 -5.62
C ARG A 15 -0.22 9.39 -4.87
N ASN A 16 -0.14 9.44 -3.54
CA ASN A 16 -0.85 8.52 -2.65
C ASN A 16 -2.36 8.76 -2.66
N MET A 17 -3.11 7.77 -2.20
CA MET A 17 -4.53 7.91 -1.95
C MET A 17 -4.79 8.96 -0.87
N GLY A 18 -5.77 9.86 -1.10
CA GLY A 18 -6.07 10.97 -0.21
C GLY A 18 -5.07 12.14 -0.25
N ALA A 19 -3.99 12.04 -1.05
CA ALA A 19 -3.00 13.10 -1.21
C ALA A 19 -3.44 14.17 -2.22
N ASN A 20 -3.14 15.44 -1.95
CA ASN A 20 -3.35 16.55 -2.88
C ASN A 20 -2.16 16.73 -3.83
N THR A 21 -0.96 16.44 -3.37
CA THR A 21 0.30 16.57 -4.14
C THR A 21 1.09 15.27 -4.11
N PRO A 22 2.09 15.09 -5.02
CA PRO A 22 2.94 13.90 -5.01
C PRO A 22 3.75 13.71 -3.73
N THR A 23 3.99 14.76 -2.95
CA THR A 23 4.76 14.70 -1.71
C THR A 23 3.93 14.49 -0.45
N ASP A 24 2.60 14.62 -0.55
CA ASP A 24 1.73 14.39 0.60
C ASP A 24 1.66 12.89 0.92
N ALA A 25 1.68 12.56 2.21
CA ALA A 25 1.51 11.19 2.68
C ALA A 25 0.13 10.61 2.30
N GLY A 26 -0.91 11.45 2.24
CA GLY A 26 -2.28 11.04 2.03
C GLY A 26 -2.88 10.42 3.28
N GLU A 27 -3.86 9.57 3.09
CA GLU A 27 -4.58 8.85 4.14
C GLU A 27 -3.95 7.48 4.39
N LEU A 28 -4.05 6.99 5.64
CA LEU A 28 -3.64 5.65 6.01
C LEU A 28 -4.85 4.70 5.98
N TYR A 29 -4.59 3.44 5.66
CA TYR A 29 -5.62 2.40 5.58
C TYR A 29 -5.13 1.13 6.26
N ALA A 30 -5.99 0.44 6.99
CA ALA A 30 -5.77 -0.96 7.33
C ALA A 30 -5.98 -1.82 6.08
N TRP A 31 -5.36 -2.98 6.04
CA TRP A 31 -5.39 -3.83 4.85
C TRP A 31 -6.82 -4.26 4.49
N ALA A 32 -7.22 -4.07 3.23
CA ALA A 32 -8.57 -4.32 2.70
C ALA A 32 -9.70 -3.50 3.34
N GLU A 33 -9.38 -2.44 4.07
CA GLU A 33 -10.37 -1.46 4.49
C GLU A 33 -10.46 -0.30 3.50
N ILE A 34 -11.68 0.18 3.30
CA ILE A 34 -11.98 1.19 2.28
C ILE A 34 -12.09 2.62 2.86
N LEU A 35 -12.02 2.74 4.17
CA LEU A 35 -12.07 4.02 4.89
C LEU A 35 -10.85 4.19 5.80
N PRO A 36 -10.26 5.38 5.87
CA PRO A 36 -9.22 5.70 6.82
C PRO A 36 -9.78 5.80 8.25
N LYS A 37 -8.91 5.66 9.24
CA LYS A 37 -9.25 5.75 10.67
C LYS A 37 -8.30 6.67 11.42
N GLY A 38 -8.69 7.04 12.66
CA GLY A 38 -7.86 7.84 13.55
C GLY A 38 -6.82 7.02 14.32
N ASN A 39 -7.03 5.71 14.49
CA ASN A 39 -6.10 4.76 15.10
C ASN A 39 -6.27 3.37 14.48
N TYR A 40 -5.26 2.53 14.63
CA TYR A 40 -5.16 1.24 13.97
C TYR A 40 -4.80 0.16 14.97
N THR A 41 -5.79 -0.63 15.38
CA THR A 41 -5.66 -1.73 16.35
C THR A 41 -6.47 -2.92 15.89
N TRP A 42 -6.25 -4.08 16.48
CA TRP A 42 -7.07 -5.26 16.18
C TRP A 42 -8.54 -5.04 16.55
N GLU A 43 -8.80 -4.35 17.65
CA GLU A 43 -10.15 -4.13 18.17
C GLU A 43 -11.01 -3.30 17.22
N ASN A 44 -10.42 -2.48 16.38
CA ASN A 44 -11.14 -1.66 15.39
C ASN A 44 -10.90 -2.10 13.94
N TYR A 45 -10.17 -3.19 13.71
CA TYR A 45 -10.02 -3.76 12.38
C TYR A 45 -11.33 -4.43 11.94
N LEU A 46 -11.87 -4.02 10.79
CA LEU A 46 -13.21 -4.37 10.37
C LEU A 46 -13.44 -5.89 10.25
N ASP A 47 -12.47 -6.60 9.65
CA ASP A 47 -12.52 -8.06 9.52
C ASP A 47 -12.46 -8.78 10.89
N TRP A 48 -11.88 -8.12 11.91
CA TRP A 48 -11.83 -8.59 13.28
C TRP A 48 -13.17 -8.44 13.99
N LEU A 49 -13.83 -7.30 13.88
CA LEU A 49 -15.12 -7.01 14.52
C LEU A 49 -16.23 -7.93 14.01
N GLU A 50 -16.15 -8.37 12.77
CA GLU A 50 -17.09 -9.32 12.19
C GLU A 50 -16.84 -10.78 12.63
N SER A 51 -15.71 -11.07 13.27
CA SER A 51 -15.28 -12.42 13.61
C SER A 51 -15.63 -12.88 15.03
N GLY A 52 -16.14 -11.98 15.89
CA GLY A 52 -16.66 -12.33 17.23
C GLY A 52 -15.59 -12.45 18.37
N PRO A 53 -15.99 -12.82 19.59
CA PRO A 53 -15.26 -12.52 20.83
C PRO A 53 -14.04 -13.40 21.16
N TYR A 54 -13.59 -14.26 20.29
CA TYR A 54 -12.58 -15.28 20.63
C TYR A 54 -11.14 -14.99 20.15
N GLY A 55 -10.86 -13.79 19.71
CA GLY A 55 -9.51 -13.33 19.42
C GLY A 55 -8.91 -13.78 18.07
N PRO A 56 -7.75 -13.20 17.67
CA PRO A 56 -7.19 -13.26 16.33
C PRO A 56 -6.65 -14.64 15.92
N TYR A 57 -6.71 -15.62 16.78
CA TYR A 57 -5.96 -16.87 16.65
C TYR A 57 -6.72 -18.03 16.04
N LYS A 58 -8.00 -17.87 15.67
CA LYS A 58 -8.75 -18.92 14.99
C LYS A 58 -8.93 -18.59 13.51
N GLU A 59 -8.45 -19.47 12.62
CA GLU A 59 -8.61 -19.36 11.15
C GLU A 59 -10.06 -19.08 10.69
N THR A 60 -11.03 -19.44 11.50
CA THR A 60 -12.46 -19.23 11.25
C THR A 60 -12.88 -17.75 11.29
N HIS A 61 -12.06 -16.86 11.82
CA HIS A 61 -12.40 -15.46 12.05
C HIS A 61 -12.05 -14.53 10.89
N PHE A 62 -11.24 -14.97 9.95
CA PHE A 62 -10.82 -14.20 8.77
C PHE A 62 -11.46 -14.73 7.47
N ARG A 63 -12.70 -15.19 7.54
CA ARG A 63 -13.37 -15.81 6.39
C ARG A 63 -13.68 -14.86 5.24
N ARG A 64 -13.84 -13.56 5.56
CA ARG A 64 -14.25 -12.56 4.57
C ARG A 64 -13.18 -12.30 3.52
N ILE A 65 -11.91 -12.21 3.96
CA ILE A 65 -10.80 -11.87 3.06
C ILE A 65 -9.73 -12.97 3.08
N ILE A 66 -10.09 -14.11 2.50
CA ILE A 66 -9.20 -15.28 2.32
C ILE A 66 -8.40 -15.21 1.01
N HIS A 67 -8.67 -14.22 0.17
CA HIS A 67 -8.02 -13.98 -1.12
C HIS A 67 -7.22 -12.67 -1.10
N ASN A 68 -6.53 -12.37 -2.18
CA ASN A 68 -6.02 -11.03 -2.43
C ASN A 68 -7.17 -10.02 -2.43
N ILE A 69 -6.87 -8.74 -2.14
CA ILE A 69 -7.88 -7.67 -2.19
C ILE A 69 -8.60 -7.71 -3.54
N SER A 70 -9.92 -7.83 -3.49
CA SER A 70 -10.79 -7.77 -4.66
C SER A 70 -11.22 -6.34 -4.96
N SER A 71 -11.81 -6.10 -6.12
CA SER A 71 -12.33 -4.77 -6.48
C SER A 71 -13.39 -4.22 -5.52
N PHE A 72 -14.03 -5.07 -4.72
CA PHE A 72 -15.03 -4.67 -3.72
C PHE A 72 -14.42 -4.20 -2.40
N ASP A 73 -13.18 -4.60 -2.12
CA ASP A 73 -12.44 -4.27 -0.90
C ASP A 73 -11.23 -3.38 -1.21
N ASP A 74 -11.08 -2.94 -2.46
CA ASP A 74 -9.99 -2.08 -2.92
C ASP A 74 -10.41 -0.61 -2.82
N ALA A 75 -9.86 0.09 -1.84
CA ALA A 75 -10.16 1.49 -1.60
C ALA A 75 -9.89 2.40 -2.81
N LEU A 76 -8.85 2.11 -3.60
CA LEU A 76 -8.53 2.87 -4.82
C LEU A 76 -9.58 2.65 -5.90
N THR A 77 -9.99 1.38 -6.13
CA THR A 77 -11.05 1.05 -7.08
C THR A 77 -12.37 1.73 -6.69
N ILE A 78 -12.71 1.71 -5.41
CA ILE A 78 -13.97 2.29 -4.91
C ILE A 78 -13.97 3.81 -5.02
N LYS A 79 -12.89 4.49 -4.61
CA LYS A 79 -12.85 5.97 -4.60
C LYS A 79 -12.53 6.59 -5.98
N HIS A 80 -11.74 5.91 -6.81
CA HIS A 80 -11.23 6.47 -8.07
C HIS A 80 -11.65 5.71 -9.32
N GLY A 81 -12.51 4.68 -9.16
CA GLY A 81 -13.03 3.88 -10.27
C GLY A 81 -12.09 2.75 -10.69
N LYS A 82 -12.60 1.84 -11.51
CA LYS A 82 -11.95 0.58 -11.92
C LYS A 82 -10.62 0.72 -12.65
N MET A 83 -10.25 1.94 -13.06
CA MET A 83 -8.94 2.22 -13.65
C MET A 83 -7.81 2.10 -12.61
N TRP A 84 -8.11 2.29 -11.33
CA TRP A 84 -7.14 2.30 -10.25
C TRP A 84 -7.35 1.14 -9.29
N ARG A 85 -6.27 0.52 -8.87
CA ARG A 85 -6.25 -0.52 -7.86
C ARG A 85 -5.00 -0.48 -7.00
N ILE A 86 -5.02 -1.17 -5.87
CA ILE A 86 -3.83 -1.41 -5.05
C ILE A 86 -2.91 -2.38 -5.80
N PRO A 87 -1.59 -2.11 -5.90
CA PRO A 87 -0.64 -3.00 -6.56
C PRO A 87 -0.50 -4.33 -5.83
N THR A 88 -0.18 -5.38 -6.58
CA THR A 88 0.24 -6.66 -6.00
C THR A 88 1.66 -6.56 -5.42
N ALA A 89 2.05 -7.54 -4.61
CA ALA A 89 3.42 -7.65 -4.14
C ALA A 89 4.43 -7.84 -5.29
N ASP A 90 4.05 -8.58 -6.32
CA ASP A 90 4.90 -8.83 -7.49
C ASP A 90 5.14 -7.55 -8.32
N GLU A 91 4.14 -6.66 -8.41
CA GLU A 91 4.30 -5.34 -9.04
C GLU A 91 5.22 -4.42 -8.22
N PHE A 92 5.18 -4.50 -6.90
CA PHE A 92 6.17 -3.82 -6.06
C PHE A 92 7.57 -4.45 -6.21
N GLU A 93 7.68 -5.76 -6.31
CA GLU A 93 8.96 -6.43 -6.60
C GLU A 93 9.51 -5.99 -7.96
N GLU A 94 8.67 -5.89 -8.98
CA GLU A 94 9.06 -5.34 -10.28
C GLU A 94 9.59 -3.90 -10.15
N LEU A 95 8.89 -3.04 -9.41
CA LEU A 95 9.31 -1.66 -9.13
C LEU A 95 10.67 -1.61 -8.39
N ILE A 96 10.90 -2.52 -7.44
CA ILE A 96 12.16 -2.63 -6.70
C ILE A 96 13.31 -3.04 -7.62
N ILE A 97 13.09 -4.05 -8.46
CA ILE A 97 14.15 -4.67 -9.25
C ILE A 97 14.50 -3.85 -10.51
N LYS A 98 13.48 -3.29 -11.17
CA LYS A 98 13.66 -2.63 -12.47
C LYS A 98 13.86 -1.12 -12.41
N CYS A 99 13.64 -0.49 -11.25
CA CYS A 99 13.77 0.95 -11.09
C CYS A 99 14.92 1.34 -10.17
N ARG A 100 15.44 2.54 -10.38
CA ARG A 100 16.47 3.12 -9.53
C ARG A 100 15.83 3.92 -8.39
N TRP A 101 16.09 3.54 -7.16
CA TRP A 101 15.60 4.18 -5.94
C TRP A 101 16.62 5.15 -5.38
N ILE A 102 16.23 6.41 -5.20
CA ILE A 102 17.08 7.47 -4.65
C ILE A 102 16.40 8.06 -3.42
N PRO A 103 16.96 7.86 -2.21
CA PRO A 103 16.51 8.58 -1.03
C PRO A 103 16.64 10.08 -1.27
N THR A 104 15.57 10.84 -1.05
CA THR A 104 15.57 12.27 -1.30
C THR A 104 14.57 13.00 -0.40
N LYS A 105 14.63 14.30 -0.41
CA LYS A 105 13.69 15.18 0.29
C LYS A 105 13.11 16.17 -0.70
N GLU A 106 11.79 16.16 -0.86
CA GLU A 106 11.06 17.04 -1.76
C GLU A 106 10.00 17.81 -0.97
N ASN A 107 9.93 19.13 -1.16
CA ASN A 107 9.03 20.02 -0.39
C ASN A 107 9.11 19.76 1.14
N ASN A 108 10.31 19.54 1.66
CA ASN A 108 10.57 19.16 3.06
C ASN A 108 10.04 17.77 3.50
N VAL A 109 9.51 16.97 2.60
CA VAL A 109 9.06 15.60 2.86
C VAL A 109 10.15 14.61 2.46
N SER A 110 10.59 13.77 3.39
CA SER A 110 11.52 12.67 3.12
C SER A 110 10.82 11.54 2.38
N GLY A 111 11.51 10.91 1.43
CA GLY A 111 10.95 9.84 0.63
C GLY A 111 11.97 9.25 -0.34
N TYR A 112 11.48 8.60 -1.35
CA TYR A 112 12.26 8.03 -2.43
C TYR A 112 11.76 8.52 -3.79
N ARG A 113 12.68 9.11 -4.60
CA ARG A 113 12.42 9.30 -6.03
C ARG A 113 12.81 8.02 -6.76
N ILE A 114 11.86 7.45 -7.47
CA ILE A 114 11.99 6.18 -8.16
C ILE A 114 11.97 6.43 -9.65
N TYR A 115 13.05 6.09 -10.34
CA TYR A 115 13.23 6.31 -11.78
C TYR A 115 13.08 5.01 -12.55
N GLY A 116 12.16 4.99 -13.50
CA GLY A 116 12.08 3.94 -14.51
C GLY A 116 13.21 4.06 -15.55
N ALA A 117 13.45 2.97 -16.29
CA ALA A 117 14.45 2.95 -17.37
C ALA A 117 14.15 3.94 -18.50
N ASN A 118 12.90 4.34 -18.67
CA ASN A 118 12.45 5.34 -19.65
C ASN A 118 12.65 6.81 -19.22
N GLY A 119 13.25 7.04 -18.04
CA GLY A 119 13.51 8.36 -17.48
C GLY A 119 12.36 8.99 -16.70
N ASN A 120 11.15 8.44 -16.77
CA ASN A 120 10.04 8.90 -15.96
C ASN A 120 10.25 8.51 -14.50
N SER A 121 9.61 9.24 -13.57
CA SER A 121 9.77 8.97 -12.14
C SER A 121 8.52 9.24 -11.34
N VAL A 122 8.42 8.58 -10.18
CA VAL A 122 7.44 8.87 -9.14
C VAL A 122 8.16 9.13 -7.81
N PHE A 123 7.52 9.89 -6.93
CA PHE A 123 8.00 10.08 -5.55
C PHE A 123 7.12 9.29 -4.60
N LEU A 124 7.73 8.47 -3.74
CA LEU A 124 7.06 7.81 -2.62
C LEU A 124 7.48 8.48 -1.31
N PRO A 125 6.60 9.26 -0.66
CA PRO A 125 6.90 9.81 0.67
C PRO A 125 7.04 8.70 1.72
N ILE A 126 7.90 8.93 2.72
CA ILE A 126 7.91 8.12 3.94
C ILE A 126 6.58 8.34 4.64
N CYS A 127 5.81 7.28 4.82
CA CYS A 127 4.49 7.30 5.42
C CYS A 127 4.12 5.96 6.04
N GLY A 128 3.12 5.97 6.91
CA GLY A 128 2.69 4.84 7.71
C GLY A 128 2.84 5.15 9.20
N GLU A 129 2.32 4.28 10.06
CA GLU A 129 2.38 4.49 11.52
C GLU A 129 3.81 4.39 12.09
N SER A 130 4.72 3.71 11.39
CA SER A 130 6.11 3.54 11.84
C SER A 130 6.97 4.73 11.42
N ILE A 131 7.43 5.52 12.39
CA ILE A 131 8.26 6.70 12.15
C ILE A 131 9.56 6.31 11.42
N GLY A 132 9.84 7.00 10.32
CA GLY A 132 11.07 6.81 9.52
C GLY A 132 11.02 5.66 8.54
N PHE A 133 9.95 4.88 8.51
CA PHE A 133 9.75 3.81 7.52
C PHE A 133 8.78 4.25 6.42
N LEU A 134 9.09 3.89 5.20
CA LEU A 134 8.15 3.88 4.10
C LEU A 134 7.36 2.58 4.15
N ASN A 135 6.03 2.67 4.28
CA ASN A 135 5.14 1.50 4.30
C ASN A 135 3.94 1.69 3.39
N TYR A 136 3.80 0.78 2.42
CA TYR A 136 2.68 0.76 1.48
C TYR A 136 2.06 -0.63 1.40
N TRP A 137 0.76 -0.74 1.57
CA TRP A 137 0.06 -2.00 1.40
C TRP A 137 0.10 -2.48 -0.05
N SER A 138 0.33 -3.77 -0.24
CA SER A 138 -0.03 -4.47 -1.47
C SER A 138 -1.41 -5.12 -1.34
N SER A 139 -2.02 -5.47 -2.47
CA SER A 139 -3.26 -6.26 -2.49
C SER A 139 -3.04 -7.73 -2.14
N THR A 140 -1.79 -8.18 -1.98
CA THR A 140 -1.43 -9.59 -1.80
C THR A 140 -1.51 -9.99 -0.34
N ARG A 141 -2.33 -11.00 -0.05
CA ARG A 141 -2.43 -11.62 1.27
C ARG A 141 -1.19 -12.45 1.63
N MET A 142 -1.11 -12.84 2.90
CA MET A 142 -0.26 -13.93 3.36
C MET A 142 -1.06 -15.21 3.59
N SER A 143 -0.37 -16.35 3.71
CA SER A 143 -0.98 -17.61 4.18
C SER A 143 -1.54 -17.46 5.60
N SER A 144 -0.84 -16.74 6.46
CA SER A 144 -1.38 -16.33 7.77
C SER A 144 -2.52 -15.32 7.58
N PRO A 145 -3.72 -15.60 8.12
CA PRO A 145 -4.87 -14.72 7.98
C PRO A 145 -4.72 -13.35 8.65
N GLN A 146 -3.77 -13.22 9.58
CA GLN A 146 -3.50 -11.98 10.33
C GLN A 146 -2.58 -11.02 9.58
N HIS A 147 -1.90 -11.47 8.53
CA HIS A 147 -0.85 -10.72 7.86
C HIS A 147 -1.14 -10.51 6.36
N ALA A 148 -0.59 -9.44 5.84
CA ALA A 148 -0.57 -9.15 4.41
C ALA A 148 0.81 -8.63 3.99
N LYS A 149 1.12 -8.73 2.69
CA LYS A 149 2.37 -8.23 2.14
C LYS A 149 2.32 -6.73 1.97
N ASN A 150 3.43 -6.06 2.28
CA ASN A 150 3.62 -4.63 2.07
C ASN A 150 5.02 -4.33 1.54
N LEU A 151 5.13 -3.22 0.82
CA LEU A 151 6.42 -2.60 0.52
C LEU A 151 6.89 -1.86 1.76
N GLU A 152 8.12 -2.12 2.18
CA GLU A 152 8.81 -1.39 3.25
C GLU A 152 10.16 -0.89 2.74
N ALA A 153 10.53 0.33 3.09
CA ALA A 153 11.89 0.81 2.93
C ALA A 153 12.38 1.51 4.19
N TYR A 154 13.59 1.14 4.61
CA TYR A 154 14.32 1.76 5.69
C TYR A 154 15.79 1.84 5.31
N THR A 155 16.45 2.98 5.56
CA THR A 155 17.87 3.20 5.22
C THR A 155 18.24 2.89 3.76
N GLY A 156 17.34 3.13 2.82
CA GLY A 156 17.61 3.06 1.38
C GLY A 156 17.40 1.70 0.71
N LYS A 157 16.96 0.67 1.44
CA LYS A 157 16.73 -0.67 0.87
C LYS A 157 15.24 -1.02 0.86
N PRO A 158 14.54 -0.88 -0.29
CA PRO A 158 13.17 -1.34 -0.43
C PRO A 158 13.10 -2.87 -0.43
N ARG A 159 12.06 -3.43 0.17
CA ARG A 159 11.81 -4.87 0.22
C ARG A 159 10.33 -5.16 0.41
N ILE A 160 9.90 -6.35 0.02
CA ILE A 160 8.58 -6.86 0.39
C ILE A 160 8.69 -7.60 1.72
N VAL A 161 7.84 -7.19 2.65
CA VAL A 161 7.70 -7.82 3.97
C VAL A 161 6.23 -8.14 4.22
N TYR A 162 5.91 -8.63 5.40
CA TYR A 162 4.53 -8.80 5.85
C TYR A 162 4.32 -8.11 7.19
N ARG A 163 3.12 -7.58 7.38
CA ARG A 163 2.71 -6.89 8.61
C ARG A 163 1.29 -7.30 8.98
N ALA A 164 0.95 -7.12 10.25
CA ALA A 164 -0.40 -7.36 10.71
C ALA A 164 -1.39 -6.43 9.97
N ARG A 165 -2.52 -6.98 9.54
CA ARG A 165 -3.49 -6.30 8.65
C ARG A 165 -4.09 -5.03 9.24
N PHE A 166 -4.09 -4.89 10.57
CA PHE A 166 -4.64 -3.71 11.22
C PHE A 166 -3.79 -2.45 11.07
N TYR A 167 -2.48 -2.57 10.78
CA TYR A 167 -1.63 -1.38 10.66
C TYR A 167 -2.13 -0.40 9.59
N GLY A 168 -2.05 0.90 9.92
CA GLY A 168 -2.34 1.98 9.00
C GLY A 168 -1.16 2.27 8.08
N PHE A 169 -1.25 1.89 6.80
CA PHE A 169 -0.24 2.16 5.79
C PHE A 169 -0.82 2.94 4.61
N CYS A 170 0.05 3.58 3.86
CA CYS A 170 -0.32 4.32 2.67
C CYS A 170 -0.75 3.38 1.53
N LEU A 171 -1.57 3.92 0.64
CA LEU A 171 -1.93 3.27 -0.61
C LEU A 171 -1.38 4.07 -1.80
N ARG A 172 -0.70 3.38 -2.71
CA ARG A 172 -0.27 3.90 -4.01
C ARG A 172 -0.99 3.15 -5.11
N GLY A 173 -1.65 3.86 -5.99
CA GLY A 173 -2.43 3.23 -7.06
C GLY A 173 -1.58 2.79 -8.25
N VAL A 174 -2.05 1.74 -8.90
CA VAL A 174 -1.61 1.33 -10.24
C VAL A 174 -2.78 1.27 -11.20
N SER A 175 -2.50 1.40 -12.49
CA SER A 175 -3.47 1.20 -13.57
C SER A 175 -2.86 0.33 -14.67
N GLU A 176 -3.71 -0.44 -15.34
CA GLU A 176 -3.29 -1.22 -16.51
C GLU A 176 -2.76 -0.31 -17.64
N LYS A 177 -1.91 -0.85 -18.50
CA LYS A 177 -1.38 -0.16 -19.68
C LYS A 177 -2.39 -0.05 -20.81
#